data_53d1060fe6d81e3754f298eae0041971
#
_entry.id   53d1060fe6d81e3754f298eae0041971
#
_cell.length_a   1.000
_cell.length_b   1.000
_cell.length_c   1.000
_cell.angle_alpha   90.00
_cell.angle_beta   90.00
_cell.angle_gamma   90.00
#
_symmetry.space_group_name_H-M   'P 1'
#
loop_
_entity.id
_entity.type
_entity.pdbx_description
1 polymer ?
#
loop_
_entity_poly.entity_id
_entity_poly.type
_entity_poly.pdbx_seq_one_letter_code
_entity_poly.pdbx_strand_id
1 'polypeptide(L)'
;SRGLGDVYKRQQIDCFRACGLQLAQNTMAAKFSNTRQVIRRTLHDNAELRDNQEIQKVLGILHDGIENVYRAETIEEVMGIEGYCAQNYFSIFNRLITNTKVPFSFEFRTKRPPLDPVNAILSFVYTLATNEFAAALETVGLDSYIGYCHALRSGRVSLACDMVEEIRCLSLIHI
;
A
#
# COMPACT_ATOMS: atom_id res chain seq x y z
N SER A 1 -1.60 28.81 22.40
CA SER A 1 -1.86 27.53 21.71
C SER A 1 -1.03 27.30 20.44
N ARG A 2 -0.54 28.35 19.76
CA ARG A 2 0.32 28.18 18.56
C ARG A 2 1.67 27.48 18.87
N GLY A 3 2.27 27.72 20.04
CA GLY A 3 3.56 27.13 20.40
C GLY A 3 3.54 25.61 20.66
N LEU A 4 2.44 25.07 21.16
CA LEU A 4 2.32 23.63 21.43
C LEU A 4 2.21 22.80 20.12
N GLY A 5 1.46 23.28 19.13
CA GLY A 5 1.37 22.61 17.82
C GLY A 5 2.71 22.51 17.11
N ASP A 6 3.54 23.56 17.19
CA ASP A 6 4.88 23.56 16.62
C ASP A 6 5.85 22.59 17.30
N VAL A 7 5.68 22.39 18.63
CA VAL A 7 6.47 21.42 19.40
C VAL A 7 6.15 19.98 18.96
N TYR A 8 4.87 19.63 18.85
CA TYR A 8 4.47 18.28 18.41
C TYR A 8 4.91 17.97 16.99
N LYS A 9 4.81 18.95 16.05
CA LYS A 9 5.32 18.78 14.69
C LYS A 9 6.84 18.54 14.64
N ARG A 10 7.61 19.27 15.46
CA ARG A 10 9.06 19.03 15.57
C ARG A 10 9.36 17.64 16.12
N GLN A 11 8.66 17.22 17.16
CA GLN A 11 8.80 15.88 17.73
C GLN A 11 8.49 14.79 16.70
N GLN A 12 7.44 14.97 15.88
CA GLN A 12 7.10 14.05 14.80
C GLN A 12 8.22 13.97 13.75
N ILE A 13 8.77 15.13 13.32
CA ILE A 13 9.87 15.19 12.37
C ILE A 13 11.12 14.49 12.94
N ASP A 14 11.47 14.77 14.19
CA ASP A 14 12.65 14.19 14.81
C ASP A 14 12.51 12.68 15.02
N CYS A 15 11.32 12.21 15.39
CA CYS A 15 11.00 10.79 15.45
C CYS A 15 11.16 10.12 14.08
N PHE A 16 10.61 10.69 13.02
CA PHE A 16 10.70 10.11 11.68
C PHE A 16 12.10 10.17 11.08
N ARG A 17 12.93 11.13 11.48
CA ARG A 17 14.36 11.13 11.15
C ARG A 17 15.12 10.00 11.83
N ALA A 18 14.75 9.68 13.07
CA ALA A 18 15.42 8.64 13.86
C ALA A 18 14.96 7.22 13.50
N CYS A 19 13.67 7.01 13.23
CA CYS A 19 13.07 5.68 13.05
C CYS A 19 12.34 5.49 11.71
N GLY A 20 12.43 6.44 10.78
CA GLY A 20 11.68 6.43 9.51
C GLY A 20 11.95 5.19 8.67
N LEU A 21 13.20 4.74 8.59
CA LEU A 21 13.55 3.50 7.88
C LEU A 21 12.85 2.29 8.51
N GLN A 22 12.89 2.15 9.82
CA GLN A 22 12.24 1.02 10.51
C GLN A 22 10.71 1.05 10.34
N LEU A 23 10.10 2.23 10.37
CA LEU A 23 8.67 2.39 10.10
C LEU A 23 8.34 2.01 8.65
N ALA A 24 9.14 2.45 7.68
CA ALA A 24 8.96 2.09 6.28
C ALA A 24 9.08 0.58 6.06
N GLN A 25 10.10 -0.06 6.66
CA GLN A 25 10.29 -1.51 6.62
C GLN A 25 9.05 -2.25 7.18
N ASN A 26 8.57 -1.86 8.36
CA ASN A 26 7.41 -2.48 8.99
C ASN A 26 6.15 -2.32 8.15
N THR A 27 5.90 -1.11 7.64
CA THR A 27 4.74 -0.82 6.78
C THR A 27 4.75 -1.65 5.51
N MET A 28 5.91 -1.76 4.83
CA MET A 28 5.99 -2.54 3.59
C MET A 28 5.92 -4.04 3.85
N ALA A 29 6.53 -4.54 4.93
CA ALA A 29 6.38 -5.94 5.35
C ALA A 29 4.92 -6.29 5.65
N ALA A 30 4.19 -5.43 6.37
CA ALA A 30 2.77 -5.58 6.64
C ALA A 30 1.94 -5.57 5.34
N LYS A 31 2.21 -4.64 4.42
CA LYS A 31 1.59 -4.58 3.10
C LYS A 31 1.75 -5.89 2.32
N PHE A 32 2.97 -6.43 2.24
CA PHE A 32 3.23 -7.68 1.52
C PHE A 32 2.57 -8.87 2.20
N SER A 33 2.60 -8.94 3.54
CA SER A 33 1.91 -9.95 4.31
C SER A 33 0.40 -9.93 4.06
N ASN A 34 -0.22 -8.76 4.14
CA ASN A 34 -1.64 -8.59 3.88
C ASN A 34 -2.00 -8.93 2.43
N THR A 35 -1.19 -8.52 1.46
CA THR A 35 -1.38 -8.86 0.04
C THR A 35 -1.34 -10.38 -0.16
N ARG A 36 -0.37 -11.08 0.44
CA ARG A 36 -0.32 -12.55 0.41
C ARG A 36 -1.55 -13.20 1.00
N GLN A 37 -2.08 -12.66 2.10
CA GLN A 37 -3.30 -13.17 2.73
C GLN A 37 -4.52 -13.02 1.82
N VAL A 38 -4.66 -11.88 1.15
CA VAL A 38 -5.74 -11.64 0.17
C VAL A 38 -5.65 -12.66 -0.97
N ILE A 39 -4.46 -12.84 -1.57
CA ILE A 39 -4.26 -13.82 -2.64
C ILE A 39 -4.61 -15.24 -2.14
N ARG A 40 -4.11 -15.65 -0.97
CA ARG A 40 -4.40 -16.97 -0.40
C ARG A 40 -5.88 -17.20 -0.15
N ARG A 41 -6.61 -16.18 0.30
CA ARG A 41 -8.05 -16.26 0.47
C ARG A 41 -8.74 -16.47 -0.88
N THR A 42 -8.35 -15.71 -1.92
CA THR A 42 -8.88 -15.91 -3.28
C THR A 42 -8.63 -17.33 -3.78
N LEU A 43 -7.43 -17.90 -3.55
CA LEU A 43 -7.11 -19.29 -3.91
C LEU A 43 -7.89 -20.32 -3.07
N HIS A 44 -8.22 -20.01 -1.82
CA HIS A 44 -9.04 -20.88 -0.98
C HIS A 44 -10.45 -20.95 -1.53
N ASP A 45 -11.01 -19.80 -1.92
CA ASP A 45 -12.39 -19.67 -2.38
C ASP A 45 -12.56 -20.14 -3.85
N ASN A 46 -11.47 -20.20 -4.63
CA ASN A 46 -11.43 -20.58 -6.06
C ASN A 46 -10.41 -21.69 -6.30
N ALA A 47 -10.86 -22.94 -6.23
CA ALA A 47 -9.98 -24.11 -6.30
C ALA A 47 -9.18 -24.21 -7.61
N GLU A 48 -9.77 -23.76 -8.73
CA GLU A 48 -9.17 -23.77 -10.05
C GLU A 48 -7.93 -22.87 -10.19
N LEU A 49 -7.78 -21.88 -9.31
CA LEU A 49 -6.63 -20.96 -9.31
C LEU A 49 -5.44 -21.48 -8.48
N ARG A 50 -5.62 -22.54 -7.68
CA ARG A 50 -4.61 -23.00 -6.70
C ARG A 50 -3.29 -23.42 -7.35
N ASP A 51 -3.35 -24.08 -8.48
CA ASP A 51 -2.19 -24.61 -9.18
C ASP A 51 -1.63 -23.63 -10.25
N ASN A 52 -2.12 -22.40 -10.26
CA ASN A 52 -1.62 -21.39 -11.20
C ASN A 52 -0.19 -20.97 -10.84
N GLN A 53 0.77 -21.33 -11.68
CA GLN A 53 2.20 -21.11 -11.45
C GLN A 53 2.58 -19.63 -11.31
N GLU A 54 1.91 -18.72 -12.04
CA GLU A 54 2.19 -17.29 -11.96
C GLU A 54 1.75 -16.71 -10.61
N ILE A 55 0.58 -17.14 -10.10
CA ILE A 55 0.11 -16.73 -8.77
C ILE A 55 1.05 -17.27 -7.68
N GLN A 56 1.47 -18.53 -7.78
CA GLN A 56 2.41 -19.11 -6.83
C GLN A 56 3.76 -18.41 -6.84
N LYS A 57 4.26 -18.04 -8.04
CA LYS A 57 5.48 -17.24 -8.17
C LYS A 57 5.35 -15.87 -7.47
N VAL A 58 4.23 -15.17 -7.65
CA VAL A 58 4.01 -13.87 -7.00
C VAL A 58 3.90 -14.00 -5.49
N LEU A 59 3.28 -15.06 -4.98
CA LEU A 59 3.29 -15.37 -3.53
C LEU A 59 4.71 -15.56 -2.97
N GLY A 60 5.60 -16.18 -3.74
CA GLY A 60 7.04 -16.29 -3.41
C GLY A 60 7.72 -14.92 -3.41
N ILE A 61 7.55 -14.12 -4.47
CA ILE A 61 8.12 -12.77 -4.57
C ILE A 61 7.70 -11.88 -3.40
N LEU A 62 6.43 -11.92 -3.00
CA LEU A 62 5.93 -11.17 -1.85
C LEU A 62 6.49 -11.70 -0.52
N HIS A 63 6.78 -12.99 -0.43
CA HIS A 63 7.44 -13.58 0.75
C HIS A 63 8.86 -13.08 0.88
N ASP A 64 9.65 -13.22 -0.18
CA ASP A 64 11.05 -12.75 -0.22
C ASP A 64 11.12 -11.23 -0.03
N GLY A 65 10.12 -10.51 -0.53
CA GLY A 65 9.96 -9.07 -0.32
C GLY A 65 9.90 -8.68 1.16
N ILE A 66 9.24 -9.48 2.01
CA ILE A 66 9.19 -9.24 3.46
C ILE A 66 10.58 -9.30 4.08
N GLU A 67 11.39 -10.32 3.71
CA GLU A 67 12.75 -10.43 4.23
C GLU A 67 13.65 -9.31 3.68
N ASN A 68 13.51 -9.00 2.39
CA ASN A 68 14.35 -8.02 1.73
C ASN A 68 14.14 -6.60 2.25
N VAL A 69 12.90 -6.19 2.60
CA VAL A 69 12.69 -4.86 3.19
C VAL A 69 13.35 -4.72 4.55
N TYR A 70 13.45 -5.79 5.35
CA TYR A 70 14.17 -5.74 6.63
C TYR A 70 15.69 -5.69 6.48
N ARG A 71 16.22 -6.08 5.31
CA ARG A 71 17.64 -5.99 4.97
C ARG A 71 18.02 -4.66 4.30
N ALA A 72 17.03 -3.91 3.84
CA ALA A 72 17.24 -2.61 3.19
C ALA A 72 17.85 -1.60 4.18
N GLU A 73 18.85 -0.84 3.73
CA GLU A 73 19.56 0.14 4.54
C GLU A 73 19.03 1.57 4.30
N THR A 74 18.24 1.77 3.25
CA THR A 74 17.69 3.08 2.88
C THR A 74 16.19 2.99 2.55
N ILE A 75 15.49 4.13 2.66
CA ILE A 75 14.07 4.23 2.27
C ILE A 75 13.92 4.02 0.77
N GLU A 76 14.88 4.46 -0.04
CA GLU A 76 14.91 4.27 -1.48
C GLU A 76 14.97 2.79 -1.86
N GLU A 77 15.75 1.99 -1.14
CA GLU A 77 15.78 0.53 -1.32
C GLU A 77 14.44 -0.11 -0.95
N VAL A 78 13.85 0.27 0.18
CA VAL A 78 12.51 -0.20 0.59
C VAL A 78 11.47 0.11 -0.49
N MET A 79 11.49 1.32 -1.05
CA MET A 79 10.58 1.73 -2.12
C MET A 79 10.85 1.00 -3.44
N GLY A 80 12.11 0.65 -3.73
CA GLY A 80 12.48 -0.18 -4.88
C GLY A 80 11.90 -1.58 -4.78
N ILE A 81 12.01 -2.21 -3.60
CA ILE A 81 11.42 -3.53 -3.31
C ILE A 81 9.89 -3.46 -3.41
N GLU A 82 9.28 -2.40 -2.86
CA GLU A 82 7.84 -2.17 -2.97
C GLU A 82 7.39 -2.11 -4.42
N GLY A 83 8.07 -1.32 -5.26
CA GLY A 83 7.76 -1.17 -6.68
C GLY A 83 7.82 -2.49 -7.42
N TYR A 84 8.84 -3.31 -7.16
CA TYR A 84 8.99 -4.65 -7.76
C TYR A 84 7.86 -5.59 -7.32
N CYS A 85 7.54 -5.64 -6.04
CA CYS A 85 6.44 -6.45 -5.50
C CYS A 85 5.08 -6.01 -6.06
N ALA A 86 4.84 -4.69 -6.14
CA ALA A 86 3.61 -4.13 -6.69
C ALA A 86 3.45 -4.46 -8.19
N GLN A 87 4.51 -4.34 -8.98
CA GLN A 87 4.49 -4.71 -10.40
C GLN A 87 4.09 -6.17 -10.60
N ASN A 88 4.71 -7.08 -9.86
CA ASN A 88 4.38 -8.51 -9.92
C ASN A 88 2.95 -8.80 -9.43
N TYR A 89 2.48 -8.14 -8.38
CA TYR A 89 1.10 -8.26 -7.92
C TYR A 89 0.11 -7.82 -9.00
N PHE A 90 0.32 -6.67 -9.61
CA PHE A 90 -0.58 -6.19 -10.66
C PHE A 90 -0.54 -7.02 -11.95
N SER A 91 0.53 -7.76 -12.22
CA SER A 91 0.60 -8.68 -13.38
C SER A 91 -0.38 -9.86 -13.29
N ILE A 92 -0.72 -10.29 -12.07
CA ILE A 92 -1.69 -11.37 -11.84
C ILE A 92 -3.09 -10.85 -11.47
N PHE A 93 -3.24 -9.53 -11.29
CA PHE A 93 -4.43 -8.94 -10.67
C PHE A 93 -5.72 -9.29 -11.42
N ASN A 94 -5.69 -9.28 -12.76
CA ASN A 94 -6.86 -9.64 -13.58
C ASN A 94 -7.35 -11.06 -13.32
N ARG A 95 -6.45 -12.00 -12.97
CA ARG A 95 -6.81 -13.39 -12.62
C ARG A 95 -7.45 -13.52 -11.24
N LEU A 96 -7.22 -12.55 -10.36
CA LEU A 96 -7.80 -12.51 -9.02
C LEU A 96 -9.22 -11.91 -9.01
N ILE A 97 -9.66 -11.29 -10.11
CA ILE A 97 -11.02 -10.80 -10.28
C ILE A 97 -11.90 -12.00 -10.65
N THR A 98 -12.59 -12.55 -9.66
CA THR A 98 -13.42 -13.77 -9.82
C THR A 98 -14.90 -13.48 -10.05
N ASN A 99 -15.33 -12.22 -10.01
CA ASN A 99 -16.70 -11.83 -10.25
C ASN A 99 -17.03 -11.87 -11.76
N THR A 100 -17.69 -12.94 -12.19
CA THR A 100 -18.09 -13.14 -13.60
C THR A 100 -19.37 -12.41 -14.00
N LYS A 101 -20.08 -11.79 -13.06
CA LYS A 101 -21.35 -11.11 -13.34
C LYS A 101 -21.15 -9.75 -14.04
N VAL A 102 -19.97 -9.17 -13.88
CA VAL A 102 -19.61 -7.89 -14.51
C VAL A 102 -18.29 -8.09 -15.27
N PRO A 103 -18.22 -7.75 -16.55
CA PRO A 103 -17.00 -7.92 -17.35
C PRO A 103 -15.98 -6.84 -16.99
N PHE A 104 -15.38 -6.95 -15.81
CA PHE A 104 -14.26 -6.11 -15.42
C PHE A 104 -12.98 -6.66 -16.07
N SER A 105 -12.32 -5.83 -16.86
CA SER A 105 -10.98 -6.11 -17.38
C SER A 105 -9.98 -5.16 -16.73
N PHE A 106 -8.83 -5.70 -16.38
CA PHE A 106 -7.70 -4.94 -15.85
C PHE A 106 -6.43 -5.38 -16.57
N GLU A 107 -5.81 -4.47 -17.32
CA GLU A 107 -4.55 -4.76 -18.02
C GLU A 107 -3.35 -4.31 -17.19
N PHE A 108 -3.36 -3.07 -16.74
CA PHE A 108 -2.29 -2.50 -15.91
C PHE A 108 -2.80 -1.33 -15.07
N ARG A 109 -2.05 -0.98 -14.04
CA ARG A 109 -2.44 0.10 -13.12
C ARG A 109 -2.28 1.48 -13.75
N THR A 110 -3.39 2.17 -14.01
CA THR A 110 -3.46 3.57 -14.43
C THR A 110 -4.07 4.43 -13.33
N LYS A 111 -3.47 5.61 -13.08
CA LYS A 111 -3.90 6.45 -11.94
C LYS A 111 -4.56 7.76 -12.38
N ARG A 112 -4.02 8.41 -13.41
CA ARG A 112 -4.47 9.75 -13.85
C ARG A 112 -4.28 9.90 -15.37
N PRO A 113 -5.36 9.77 -16.14
CA PRO A 113 -6.68 9.31 -15.75
C PRO A 113 -6.72 7.78 -15.54
N PRO A 114 -7.70 7.25 -14.74
CA PRO A 114 -7.99 5.82 -14.73
C PRO A 114 -8.63 5.45 -16.07
N LEU A 115 -8.10 4.43 -16.76
CA LEU A 115 -8.52 4.08 -18.13
C LEU A 115 -9.60 2.99 -18.17
N ASP A 116 -9.85 2.33 -17.06
CA ASP A 116 -10.85 1.27 -16.92
C ASP A 116 -11.60 1.38 -15.58
N PRO A 117 -12.77 0.71 -15.44
CA PRO A 117 -13.57 0.77 -14.22
C PRO A 117 -12.83 0.30 -12.97
N VAL A 118 -11.98 -0.73 -13.07
CA VAL A 118 -11.20 -1.27 -11.94
C VAL A 118 -10.22 -0.21 -11.45
N ASN A 119 -9.49 0.44 -12.36
CA ASN A 119 -8.60 1.54 -12.03
C ASN A 119 -9.32 2.75 -11.43
N ALA A 120 -10.56 3.01 -11.87
CA ALA A 120 -11.40 4.07 -11.30
C ALA A 120 -11.79 3.74 -9.85
N ILE A 121 -12.28 2.52 -9.58
CA ILE A 121 -12.62 2.03 -8.24
C ILE A 121 -11.39 2.07 -7.33
N LEU A 122 -10.24 1.55 -7.77
CA LEU A 122 -9.00 1.57 -7.02
C LEU A 122 -8.60 3.00 -6.63
N SER A 123 -8.69 3.94 -7.58
CA SER A 123 -8.33 5.34 -7.34
C SER A 123 -9.29 6.02 -6.37
N PHE A 124 -10.59 5.73 -6.49
CA PHE A 124 -11.62 6.23 -5.59
C PHE A 124 -11.42 5.73 -4.15
N VAL A 125 -11.28 4.41 -3.97
CA VAL A 125 -11.10 3.79 -2.65
C VAL A 125 -9.81 4.28 -1.98
N TYR A 126 -8.71 4.42 -2.73
CA TYR A 126 -7.47 4.97 -2.18
C TYR A 126 -7.61 6.43 -1.74
N THR A 127 -8.35 7.24 -2.51
CA THR A 127 -8.60 8.63 -2.14
C THR A 127 -9.44 8.70 -0.87
N LEU A 128 -10.50 7.89 -0.79
CA LEU A 128 -11.37 7.83 0.38
C LEU A 128 -10.57 7.39 1.63
N ALA A 129 -9.84 6.27 1.55
CA ALA A 129 -9.03 5.79 2.65
C ALA A 129 -7.98 6.82 3.09
N THR A 130 -7.29 7.47 2.14
CA THR A 130 -6.29 8.50 2.46
C THR A 130 -6.92 9.68 3.21
N ASN A 131 -8.11 10.11 2.83
CA ASN A 131 -8.82 11.20 3.51
C ASN A 131 -9.25 10.81 4.93
N GLU A 132 -9.74 9.58 5.11
CA GLU A 132 -10.10 9.06 6.44
C GLU A 132 -8.88 8.97 7.36
N PHE A 133 -7.74 8.47 6.85
CA PHE A 133 -6.50 8.44 7.62
C PHE A 133 -5.99 9.84 7.95
N ALA A 134 -6.07 10.79 7.01
CA ALA A 134 -5.68 12.18 7.27
C ALA A 134 -6.52 12.79 8.39
N ALA A 135 -7.84 12.62 8.37
CA ALA A 135 -8.73 13.09 9.41
C ALA A 135 -8.44 12.43 10.78
N ALA A 136 -8.20 11.11 10.79
CA ALA A 136 -7.85 10.39 12.01
C ALA A 136 -6.53 10.87 12.61
N LEU A 137 -5.49 11.10 11.78
CA LEU A 137 -4.18 11.62 12.21
C LEU A 137 -4.31 13.01 12.83
N GLU A 138 -5.08 13.89 12.21
CA GLU A 138 -5.34 15.23 12.77
C GLU A 138 -6.08 15.18 14.10
N THR A 139 -7.00 14.22 14.26
CA THR A 139 -7.74 14.04 15.53
C THR A 139 -6.81 13.68 16.70
N VAL A 140 -5.75 12.92 16.43
CA VAL A 140 -4.75 12.56 17.45
C VAL A 140 -3.58 13.56 17.54
N GLY A 141 -3.63 14.67 16.79
CA GLY A 141 -2.65 15.74 16.84
C GLY A 141 -1.40 15.53 16.01
N LEU A 142 -1.39 14.55 15.09
CA LEU A 142 -0.32 14.32 14.14
C LEU A 142 -0.53 15.17 12.87
N ASP A 143 0.56 15.64 12.28
CA ASP A 143 0.53 16.34 10.99
C ASP A 143 0.50 15.31 9.85
N SER A 144 -0.64 15.23 9.15
CA SER A 144 -0.87 14.27 8.06
C SER A 144 0.05 14.45 6.85
N TYR A 145 0.72 15.62 6.72
CA TYR A 145 1.65 15.92 5.62
C TYR A 145 3.08 15.43 5.88
N ILE A 146 3.46 15.17 7.12
CA ILE A 146 4.82 14.75 7.51
C ILE A 146 4.87 13.22 7.54
N GLY A 147 5.26 12.60 6.41
CA GLY A 147 5.44 11.16 6.27
C GLY A 147 6.86 10.68 6.55
N TYR A 148 7.03 9.37 6.66
CA TYR A 148 8.32 8.70 6.87
C TYR A 148 8.80 7.90 5.66
N CYS A 149 7.91 7.48 4.77
CA CYS A 149 8.22 6.69 3.58
C CYS A 149 8.12 7.52 2.31
N HIS A 150 7.03 8.26 2.18
CA HIS A 150 6.83 9.14 1.04
C HIS A 150 7.48 10.51 1.27
N ALA A 151 8.30 10.94 0.32
CA ALA A 151 8.93 12.26 0.35
C ALA A 151 7.89 13.40 0.52
N LEU A 152 8.26 14.42 1.28
CA LEU A 152 7.46 15.63 1.45
C LEU A 152 7.20 16.29 0.09
N ARG A 153 5.92 16.46 -0.23
CA ARG A 153 5.48 17.15 -1.44
C ARG A 153 4.33 18.07 -1.09
N SER A 154 4.37 19.30 -1.60
CA SER A 154 3.32 20.29 -1.38
C SER A 154 1.93 19.72 -1.76
N GLY A 155 0.97 19.86 -0.85
CA GLY A 155 -0.39 19.38 -1.03
C GLY A 155 -0.59 17.85 -0.92
N ARG A 156 0.45 17.08 -0.52
CA ARG A 156 0.35 15.63 -0.32
C ARG A 156 0.32 15.29 1.15
N VAL A 157 -0.71 14.59 1.59
CA VAL A 157 -0.83 14.05 2.95
C VAL A 157 0.04 12.79 3.08
N SER A 158 1.37 12.99 3.12
CA SER A 158 2.37 11.92 3.01
C SER A 158 2.22 10.86 4.09
N LEU A 159 1.95 11.24 5.35
CA LEU A 159 1.75 10.29 6.45
C LEU A 159 0.48 9.45 6.26
N ALA A 160 -0.63 10.08 5.84
CA ALA A 160 -1.84 9.34 5.53
C ALA A 160 -1.62 8.34 4.38
N CYS A 161 -0.85 8.72 3.33
CA CYS A 161 -0.45 7.80 2.28
C CYS A 161 0.38 6.63 2.81
N ASP A 162 1.34 6.88 3.72
CA ASP A 162 2.17 5.85 4.35
C ASP A 162 1.32 4.85 5.12
N MET A 163 0.37 5.33 5.93
CA MET A 163 -0.54 4.49 6.72
C MET A 163 -1.48 3.64 5.85
N VAL A 164 -1.98 4.19 4.75
CA VAL A 164 -2.86 3.46 3.82
C VAL A 164 -2.14 2.29 3.14
N GLU A 165 -0.81 2.33 2.99
CA GLU A 165 -0.07 1.25 2.34
C GLU A 165 -0.29 -0.12 3.00
N GLU A 166 -0.42 -0.19 4.32
CA GLU A 166 -0.65 -1.46 5.03
C GLU A 166 -1.98 -2.13 4.66
N ILE A 167 -3.03 -1.33 4.45
CA ILE A 167 -4.39 -1.83 4.17
C ILE A 167 -4.74 -1.77 2.69
N ARG A 168 -3.85 -1.32 1.84
CA ARG A 168 -4.10 -1.06 0.42
C ARG A 168 -4.63 -2.27 -0.35
N CYS A 169 -4.19 -3.48 0.01
CA CYS A 169 -4.68 -4.71 -0.59
C CYS A 169 -6.09 -5.11 -0.13
N LEU A 170 -6.52 -4.67 1.07
CA LEU A 170 -7.84 -5.03 1.62
C LEU A 170 -8.98 -4.35 0.86
N SER A 171 -8.73 -3.19 0.26
CA SER A 171 -9.71 -2.49 -0.58
C SER A 171 -10.09 -3.27 -1.85
N LEU A 172 -9.40 -4.36 -2.15
CA LEU A 172 -9.56 -5.18 -3.35
C LEU A 172 -10.36 -6.48 -3.11
N ILE A 173 -10.66 -6.83 -1.85
CA ILE A 173 -11.33 -8.10 -1.50
C ILE A 173 -12.77 -8.15 -2.03
N HIS A 174 -13.37 -7.02 -2.39
CA HIS A 174 -14.78 -6.92 -2.77
C HIS A 174 -15.01 -6.52 -4.24
N ILE A 175 -13.95 -6.47 -5.06
CA ILE A 175 -14.05 -6.27 -6.51
C ILE A 175 -14.15 -7.64 -7.19
#